data_947e29e6756be1f552b866f6a7c78d8d
#
_entry.id   947e29e6756be1f552b866f6a7c78d8d
#
_cell.length_a   1.000
_cell.length_b   1.000
_cell.length_c   1.000
_cell.angle_alpha   90.00
_cell.angle_beta   90.00
_cell.angle_gamma   90.00
#
_symmetry.space_group_name_H-M   'P 1'
#
loop_
_entity.id
_entity.type
_entity.pdbx_description
1 polymer ?
#
loop_
_entity_poly.entity_id
_entity_poly.type
_entity_poly.pdbx_seq_one_letter_code
_entity_poly.pdbx_strand_id
1 'polypeptide(L)'
;MAIIAITEQQLSLAAAFHIRARLVSRFGARLGRLWRFPSAERLAGASLQELSSCGLSRRKAEYVKGLAERVTHGLLDFDVLKQQSDDRIREQLLAARGFGEWSVEYMLARGFGRADALPSSDVGLRRVVGHYFGRGRRLSPGQLERALAPFKPFRGLAAYYLAVHWRLRRSVERTPG
;
A
#
# COMPACT_ATOMS: atom_id res chain seq x y z
N MET A 1 6.39 2.89 -3.37
CA MET A 1 5.25 2.07 -2.86
C MET A 1 5.29 1.89 -1.34
N ALA A 2 6.44 1.65 -0.71
CA ALA A 2 6.53 1.39 0.74
C ALA A 2 5.92 2.49 1.64
N ILE A 3 6.21 3.76 1.35
CA ILE A 3 5.59 4.90 2.06
C ILE A 3 4.06 4.94 1.87
N ILE A 4 3.58 4.53 0.69
CA ILE A 4 2.14 4.43 0.42
C ILE A 4 1.52 3.36 1.32
N ALA A 5 2.14 2.18 1.44
CA ALA A 5 1.67 1.13 2.34
C ALA A 5 1.56 1.62 3.79
N ILE A 6 2.58 2.33 4.31
CA ILE A 6 2.55 2.90 5.67
C ILE A 6 1.41 3.93 5.82
N THR A 7 1.23 4.81 4.83
CA THR A 7 0.19 5.86 4.92
C THR A 7 -1.22 5.29 4.87
N GLU A 8 -1.45 4.20 4.15
CA GLU A 8 -2.77 3.57 3.98
C GLU A 8 -3.22 2.71 5.17
N GLN A 9 -2.30 2.30 6.07
CA GLN A 9 -2.67 1.52 7.25
C GLN A 9 -3.77 2.20 8.07
N GLN A 10 -4.86 1.48 8.34
CA GLN A 10 -5.95 1.92 9.23
C GLN A 10 -6.57 3.29 8.87
N LEU A 11 -6.49 3.70 7.62
CA LEU A 11 -7.08 4.95 7.13
C LEU A 11 -8.00 4.70 5.94
N SER A 12 -8.92 5.65 5.72
CA SER A 12 -9.63 5.71 4.44
C SER A 12 -8.66 6.13 3.32
N LEU A 13 -8.93 5.70 2.10
CA LEU A 13 -8.12 6.11 0.94
C LEU A 13 -8.06 7.63 0.79
N ALA A 14 -9.17 8.34 1.03
CA ALA A 14 -9.22 9.79 0.95
C ALA A 14 -8.23 10.44 1.94
N ALA A 15 -8.24 9.99 3.22
CA ALA A 15 -7.30 10.48 4.22
C ALA A 15 -5.84 10.18 3.83
N ALA A 16 -5.55 8.96 3.34
CA ALA A 16 -4.23 8.59 2.88
C ALA A 16 -3.77 9.43 1.68
N PHE A 17 -4.66 9.75 0.74
CA PHE A 17 -4.37 10.64 -0.39
C PHE A 17 -3.99 12.06 0.08
N HIS A 18 -4.73 12.64 1.04
CA HIS A 18 -4.41 13.96 1.59
C HIS A 18 -3.05 13.99 2.29
N ILE A 19 -2.71 12.96 3.06
CA ILE A 19 -1.39 12.84 3.69
C ILE A 19 -0.29 12.78 2.63
N ARG A 20 -0.46 11.93 1.61
CA ARG A 20 0.52 11.81 0.52
C ARG A 20 0.69 13.12 -0.26
N ALA A 21 -0.40 13.82 -0.55
CA ALA A 21 -0.33 15.13 -1.21
C ALA A 21 0.49 16.12 -0.40
N ARG A 22 0.30 16.17 0.93
CA ARG A 22 1.10 17.03 1.82
C ARG A 22 2.57 16.60 1.88
N LEU A 23 2.86 15.29 1.94
CA LEU A 23 4.23 14.78 1.88
C LEU A 23 4.93 15.19 0.57
N VAL A 24 4.22 15.05 -0.56
CA VAL A 24 4.74 15.42 -1.87
C VAL A 24 4.96 16.92 -1.98
N SER A 25 4.01 17.75 -1.55
CA SER A 25 4.16 19.21 -1.61
C SER A 25 5.27 19.76 -0.70
N ARG A 26 5.52 19.09 0.45
CA ARG A 26 6.52 19.54 1.44
C ARG A 26 7.93 19.02 1.15
N PHE A 27 8.05 17.76 0.78
CA PHE A 27 9.34 17.05 0.65
C PHE A 27 9.67 16.61 -0.78
N GLY A 28 8.70 16.65 -1.69
CA GLY A 28 8.90 16.30 -3.08
C GLY A 28 9.65 17.37 -3.86
N ALA A 29 9.99 17.08 -5.10
CA ALA A 29 10.60 18.00 -6.02
C ALA A 29 9.63 18.36 -7.15
N ARG A 30 9.55 19.64 -7.48
CA ARG A 30 8.72 20.11 -8.60
C ARG A 30 9.41 19.83 -9.94
N LEU A 31 8.68 19.26 -10.88
CA LEU A 31 9.12 18.99 -12.26
C LEU A 31 8.11 19.63 -13.23
N GLY A 32 8.28 20.91 -13.53
CA GLY A 32 7.30 21.66 -14.32
C GLY A 32 5.93 21.69 -13.63
N ARG A 33 4.92 21.06 -14.26
CA ARG A 33 3.56 20.91 -13.70
C ARG A 33 3.37 19.67 -12.83
N LEU A 34 4.37 18.79 -12.77
CA LEU A 34 4.33 17.55 -11.99
C LEU A 34 5.15 17.67 -10.73
N TRP A 35 4.93 16.72 -9.83
CA TRP A 35 5.70 16.57 -8.61
C TRP A 35 6.33 15.19 -8.56
N ARG A 36 7.63 15.14 -8.24
CA ARG A 36 8.30 13.89 -7.87
C ARG A 36 7.98 13.56 -6.42
N PHE A 37 7.73 12.30 -6.15
CA PHE A 37 7.60 11.82 -4.76
C PHE A 37 8.91 12.06 -4.00
N PRO A 38 8.86 12.35 -2.67
CA PRO A 38 10.05 12.53 -1.85
C PRO A 38 11.07 11.40 -1.98
N SER A 39 12.34 11.74 -2.09
CA SER A 39 13.42 10.74 -2.02
C SER A 39 13.62 10.22 -0.60
N ALA A 40 14.34 9.10 -0.45
CA ALA A 40 14.67 8.53 0.85
C ALA A 40 15.47 9.51 1.71
N GLU A 41 16.47 10.21 1.12
CA GLU A 41 17.31 11.19 1.81
C GLU A 41 16.48 12.35 2.37
N ARG A 42 15.52 12.85 1.59
CA ARG A 42 14.62 13.95 2.03
C ARG A 42 13.74 13.54 3.20
N LEU A 43 13.23 12.32 3.20
CA LEU A 43 12.41 11.80 4.30
C LEU A 43 13.24 11.41 5.52
N ALA A 44 14.45 10.88 5.33
CA ALA A 44 15.39 10.56 6.41
C ALA A 44 15.86 11.83 7.14
N GLY A 45 16.14 12.91 6.40
CA GLY A 45 16.54 14.19 6.95
C GLY A 45 15.42 15.01 7.60
N ALA A 46 14.14 14.62 7.41
CA ALA A 46 13.02 15.32 8.01
C ALA A 46 12.90 15.03 9.52
N SER A 47 12.48 16.03 10.28
CA SER A 47 12.12 15.82 11.70
C SER A 47 10.78 15.09 11.82
N LEU A 48 10.56 14.42 12.95
CA LEU A 48 9.28 13.76 13.24
C LEU A 48 8.12 14.76 13.28
N GLN A 49 8.38 15.98 13.74
CA GLN A 49 7.38 17.05 13.79
C GLN A 49 6.97 17.48 12.38
N GLU A 50 7.90 17.61 11.47
CA GLU A 50 7.62 17.95 10.08
C GLU A 50 6.82 16.85 9.37
N LEU A 51 7.18 15.58 9.57
CA LEU A 51 6.43 14.45 9.02
C LEU A 51 5.01 14.39 9.60
N SER A 52 4.86 14.62 10.91
CA SER A 52 3.56 14.65 11.58
C SER A 52 2.68 15.81 11.11
N SER A 53 3.25 16.95 10.77
CA SER A 53 2.51 18.10 10.22
C SER A 53 1.85 17.81 8.87
N CYS A 54 2.33 16.77 8.15
CA CYS A 54 1.67 16.25 6.95
C CYS A 54 0.43 15.40 7.25
N GLY A 55 0.09 15.17 8.53
CA GLY A 55 -1.05 14.36 8.95
C GLY A 55 -0.71 12.92 9.30
N LEU A 56 0.58 12.58 9.40
CA LEU A 56 1.02 11.30 9.93
C LEU A 56 0.88 11.30 11.45
N SER A 57 0.39 10.18 12.02
CA SER A 57 0.56 9.97 13.46
C SER A 57 2.05 9.89 13.79
N ARG A 58 2.42 10.22 15.04
CA ARG A 58 3.82 10.12 15.50
C ARG A 58 4.46 8.77 15.14
N ARG A 59 3.72 7.69 15.39
CA ARG A 59 4.16 6.33 15.08
C ARG A 59 4.40 6.11 13.59
N LYS A 60 3.52 6.62 12.70
CA LYS A 60 3.73 6.55 11.25
C LYS A 60 4.88 7.44 10.78
N ALA A 61 5.07 8.61 11.39
CA ALA A 61 6.21 9.46 11.10
C ALA A 61 7.54 8.74 11.43
N GLU A 62 7.60 8.06 12.59
CA GLU A 62 8.75 7.22 12.95
C GLU A 62 8.99 6.10 11.93
N TYR A 63 7.94 5.44 11.45
CA TYR A 63 8.05 4.37 10.44
C TYR A 63 8.55 4.90 9.09
N VAL A 64 8.02 6.04 8.64
CA VAL A 64 8.43 6.67 7.38
C VAL A 64 9.90 7.07 7.46
N LYS A 65 10.31 7.75 8.55
CA LYS A 65 11.69 8.17 8.77
C LYS A 65 12.65 6.97 8.86
N GLY A 66 12.36 6.01 9.72
CA GLY A 66 13.20 4.83 9.89
C GLY A 66 13.34 3.96 8.63
N LEU A 67 12.27 3.85 7.83
CA LEU A 67 12.34 3.20 6.53
C LEU A 67 13.26 3.96 5.57
N ALA A 68 13.12 5.28 5.51
CA ALA A 68 13.94 6.15 4.68
C ALA A 68 15.42 6.07 5.08
N GLU A 69 15.73 6.08 6.37
CA GLU A 69 17.10 5.90 6.90
C GLU A 69 17.70 4.54 6.49
N ARG A 70 16.92 3.45 6.59
CA ARG A 70 17.39 2.12 6.15
C ARG A 70 17.76 2.10 4.68
N VAL A 71 16.96 2.75 3.83
CA VAL A 71 17.24 2.86 2.38
C VAL A 71 18.48 3.71 2.13
N THR A 72 18.61 4.85 2.79
CA THR A 72 19.74 5.78 2.62
C THR A 72 21.07 5.16 3.07
N HIS A 73 21.03 4.31 4.10
CA HIS A 73 22.22 3.60 4.59
C HIS A 73 22.47 2.28 3.85
N GLY A 74 21.73 1.96 2.79
CA GLY A 74 21.90 0.71 2.05
C GLY A 74 21.47 -0.56 2.78
N LEU A 75 20.80 -0.42 3.94
CA LEU A 75 20.29 -1.55 4.73
C LEU A 75 19.01 -2.15 4.14
N LEU A 76 18.39 -1.48 3.19
CA LEU A 76 17.23 -1.94 2.45
C LEU A 76 17.29 -1.39 1.03
N ASP A 77 17.45 -2.29 0.06
CA ASP A 77 17.44 -1.96 -1.36
C ASP A 77 16.25 -2.64 -2.04
N PHE A 78 15.30 -1.85 -2.52
CA PHE A 78 14.08 -2.35 -3.16
C PHE A 78 14.34 -2.94 -4.55
N ASP A 79 15.40 -2.52 -5.26
CA ASP A 79 15.74 -3.07 -6.57
C ASP A 79 16.39 -4.45 -6.42
N VAL A 80 17.22 -4.62 -5.41
CA VAL A 80 17.76 -5.93 -5.01
C VAL A 80 16.64 -6.85 -4.52
N LEU A 81 15.74 -6.35 -3.65
CA LEU A 81 14.59 -7.11 -3.15
C LEU A 81 13.70 -7.63 -4.28
N LYS A 82 13.46 -6.81 -5.29
CA LYS A 82 12.59 -7.17 -6.42
C LYS A 82 13.05 -8.44 -7.14
N GLN A 83 14.34 -8.76 -7.10
CA GLN A 83 14.94 -9.93 -7.74
C GLN A 83 14.89 -11.20 -6.85
N GLN A 84 14.47 -11.06 -5.60
CA GLN A 84 14.43 -12.16 -4.65
C GLN A 84 13.11 -12.93 -4.69
N SER A 85 13.07 -14.10 -4.03
CA SER A 85 11.85 -14.85 -3.82
C SER A 85 10.89 -14.11 -2.89
N ASP A 86 9.60 -14.41 -3.03
CA ASP A 86 8.57 -13.78 -2.20
C ASP A 86 8.79 -14.01 -0.70
N ASP A 87 9.33 -15.18 -0.31
CA ASP A 87 9.62 -15.51 1.08
C ASP A 87 10.76 -14.64 1.64
N ARG A 88 11.79 -14.39 0.84
CA ARG A 88 12.87 -13.48 1.24
C ARG A 88 12.42 -12.03 1.33
N ILE A 89 11.56 -11.60 0.40
CA ILE A 89 10.92 -10.28 0.47
C ILE A 89 10.10 -10.15 1.76
N ARG A 90 9.31 -11.17 2.12
CA ARG A 90 8.50 -11.20 3.36
C ARG A 90 9.39 -11.06 4.58
N GLU A 91 10.40 -11.90 4.70
CA GLU A 91 11.34 -11.90 5.82
C GLU A 91 11.95 -10.49 6.03
N GLN A 92 12.50 -9.89 4.98
CA GLN A 92 13.17 -8.61 5.08
C GLN A 92 12.22 -7.44 5.36
N LEU A 93 11.01 -7.47 4.78
CA LEU A 93 10.03 -6.41 5.03
C LEU A 93 9.40 -6.54 6.41
N LEU A 94 9.12 -7.74 6.91
CA LEU A 94 8.60 -7.94 8.27
C LEU A 94 9.61 -7.52 9.35
N ALA A 95 10.91 -7.62 9.07
CA ALA A 95 11.97 -7.11 9.93
C ALA A 95 12.04 -5.56 9.95
N ALA A 96 11.41 -4.89 9.00
CA ALA A 96 11.36 -3.43 8.98
C ALA A 96 10.20 -2.91 9.84
N ARG A 97 10.52 -2.08 10.84
CA ARG A 97 9.52 -1.49 11.74
C ARG A 97 8.45 -0.72 10.94
N GLY A 98 7.18 -1.04 11.20
CA GLY A 98 6.05 -0.44 10.50
C GLY A 98 5.47 -1.30 9.38
N PHE A 99 6.11 -2.42 9.04
CA PHE A 99 5.55 -3.42 8.14
C PHE A 99 4.94 -4.58 8.94
N GLY A 100 3.68 -4.87 8.70
CA GLY A 100 3.00 -6.10 9.11
C GLY A 100 2.59 -6.89 7.89
N GLU A 101 1.97 -8.07 8.08
CA GLU A 101 1.51 -8.98 7.03
C GLU A 101 0.78 -8.26 5.88
N TRP A 102 -0.19 -7.41 6.22
CA TRP A 102 -0.93 -6.66 5.20
C TRP A 102 -0.03 -5.77 4.35
N SER A 103 0.92 -5.05 4.97
CA SER A 103 1.83 -4.15 4.25
C SER A 103 2.78 -4.92 3.34
N VAL A 104 3.22 -6.09 3.77
CA VAL A 104 4.10 -6.97 3.00
C VAL A 104 3.36 -7.52 1.79
N GLU A 105 2.14 -8.05 1.96
CA GLU A 105 1.31 -8.51 0.85
C GLU A 105 0.98 -7.37 -0.13
N TYR A 106 0.69 -6.19 0.40
CA TYR A 106 0.49 -5.00 -0.41
C TYR A 106 1.74 -4.65 -1.24
N MET A 107 2.93 -4.73 -0.63
CA MET A 107 4.20 -4.51 -1.33
C MET A 107 4.47 -5.57 -2.40
N LEU A 108 4.24 -6.84 -2.10
CA LEU A 108 4.36 -7.91 -3.10
C LEU A 108 3.45 -7.64 -4.31
N ALA A 109 2.17 -7.38 -4.07
CA ALA A 109 1.20 -7.14 -5.14
C ALA A 109 1.46 -5.84 -5.91
N ARG A 110 1.69 -4.72 -5.21
CA ARG A 110 1.68 -3.36 -5.79
C ARG A 110 3.06 -2.75 -5.96
N GLY A 111 4.03 -3.18 -5.16
CA GLY A 111 5.42 -2.70 -5.22
C GLY A 111 6.29 -3.53 -6.14
N PHE A 112 6.17 -4.84 -6.02
CA PHE A 112 7.00 -5.79 -6.77
C PHE A 112 6.29 -6.43 -7.96
N GLY A 113 4.97 -6.18 -8.11
CA GLY A 113 4.21 -6.68 -9.26
C GLY A 113 3.96 -8.18 -9.24
N ARG A 114 3.91 -8.81 -8.05
CA ARG A 114 3.59 -10.22 -7.91
C ARG A 114 2.10 -10.43 -8.15
N ALA A 115 1.74 -10.94 -9.32
CA ALA A 115 0.35 -11.03 -9.78
C ALA A 115 -0.53 -11.93 -8.89
N ASP A 116 0.07 -12.91 -8.21
CA ASP A 116 -0.64 -13.83 -7.32
C ASP A 116 -0.66 -13.40 -5.84
N ALA A 117 0.12 -12.37 -5.46
CA ALA A 117 0.16 -11.87 -4.08
C ALA A 117 -1.20 -11.27 -3.69
N LEU A 118 -1.76 -11.78 -2.60
CA LEU A 118 -3.13 -11.47 -2.18
C LEU A 118 -3.16 -11.02 -0.72
N PRO A 119 -3.36 -9.71 -0.45
CA PRO A 119 -3.52 -9.20 0.92
C PRO A 119 -4.87 -9.65 1.50
N SER A 120 -4.98 -10.94 1.83
CA SER A 120 -6.23 -11.58 2.26
C SER A 120 -6.79 -10.99 3.57
N SER A 121 -5.96 -10.36 4.38
CA SER A 121 -6.37 -9.63 5.58
C SER A 121 -6.99 -8.25 5.29
N ASP A 122 -6.88 -7.73 4.06
CA ASP A 122 -7.42 -6.42 3.67
C ASP A 122 -8.94 -6.37 3.78
N VAL A 123 -9.45 -5.50 4.67
CA VAL A 123 -10.89 -5.36 4.95
C VAL A 123 -11.65 -4.85 3.73
N GLY A 124 -11.08 -3.92 2.98
CA GLY A 124 -11.67 -3.36 1.76
C GLY A 124 -11.78 -4.42 0.68
N LEU A 125 -10.70 -5.17 0.45
CA LEU A 125 -10.68 -6.23 -0.53
C LEU A 125 -11.66 -7.36 -0.18
N ARG A 126 -11.72 -7.75 1.09
CA ARG A 126 -12.68 -8.76 1.60
C ARG A 126 -14.14 -8.34 1.40
N ARG A 127 -14.43 -7.03 1.48
CA ARG A 127 -15.76 -6.48 1.18
C ARG A 127 -16.04 -6.52 -0.32
N VAL A 128 -15.08 -6.09 -1.15
CA VAL A 128 -15.21 -6.06 -2.60
C VAL A 128 -15.43 -7.48 -3.15
N VAL A 129 -14.55 -8.42 -2.84
CA VAL A 129 -14.68 -9.81 -3.32
C VAL A 129 -15.95 -10.45 -2.77
N GLY A 130 -16.34 -10.12 -1.53
CA GLY A 130 -17.58 -10.58 -0.93
C GLY A 130 -18.84 -10.08 -1.64
N HIS A 131 -18.79 -8.91 -2.28
CA HIS A 131 -19.88 -8.42 -3.12
C HIS A 131 -20.13 -9.36 -4.32
N TYR A 132 -19.05 -9.83 -4.97
CA TYR A 132 -19.16 -10.70 -6.16
C TYR A 132 -19.37 -12.18 -5.83
N PHE A 133 -18.67 -12.70 -4.83
CA PHE A 133 -18.60 -14.12 -4.53
C PHE A 133 -19.22 -14.53 -3.18
N GLY A 134 -19.54 -13.56 -2.33
CA GLY A 134 -20.05 -13.77 -0.98
C GLY A 134 -21.49 -13.35 -0.76
N ARG A 135 -22.29 -13.24 -1.84
CA ARG A 135 -23.69 -12.74 -1.77
C ARG A 135 -23.80 -11.40 -1.01
N GLY A 136 -22.84 -10.49 -1.26
CA GLY A 136 -22.79 -9.17 -0.61
C GLY A 136 -22.19 -9.17 0.80
N ARG A 137 -21.86 -10.32 1.39
CA ARG A 137 -21.28 -10.41 2.74
C ARG A 137 -19.75 -10.25 2.68
N ARG A 138 -19.18 -9.58 3.69
CA ARG A 138 -17.72 -9.51 3.83
C ARG A 138 -17.16 -10.90 4.13
N LEU A 139 -16.20 -11.34 3.34
CA LEU A 139 -15.52 -12.62 3.51
C LEU A 139 -14.51 -12.60 4.67
N SER A 140 -14.24 -13.77 5.27
CA SER A 140 -13.05 -13.99 6.07
C SER A 140 -11.81 -14.08 5.16
N PRO A 141 -10.55 -13.96 5.69
CA PRO A 141 -9.36 -14.14 4.88
C PRO A 141 -9.34 -15.45 4.09
N GLY A 142 -9.59 -16.58 4.75
CA GLY A 142 -9.62 -17.89 4.10
C GLY A 142 -10.78 -18.08 3.10
N GLN A 143 -11.92 -17.39 3.30
CA GLN A 143 -12.99 -17.38 2.30
C GLN A 143 -12.60 -16.59 1.04
N LEU A 144 -11.89 -15.47 1.22
CA LEU A 144 -11.36 -14.68 0.11
C LEU A 144 -10.35 -15.50 -0.70
N GLU A 145 -9.43 -16.18 -0.05
CA GLU A 145 -8.44 -17.04 -0.70
C GLU A 145 -9.10 -18.17 -1.51
N ARG A 146 -10.11 -18.81 -0.94
CA ARG A 146 -10.90 -19.84 -1.66
C ARG A 146 -11.68 -19.28 -2.84
N ALA A 147 -12.31 -18.12 -2.68
CA ALA A 147 -13.06 -17.46 -3.76
C ALA A 147 -12.17 -17.10 -4.96
N LEU A 148 -10.92 -16.73 -4.69
CA LEU A 148 -9.96 -16.36 -5.74
C LEU A 148 -9.02 -17.50 -6.15
N ALA A 149 -9.11 -18.69 -5.56
CA ALA A 149 -8.28 -19.84 -5.92
C ALA A 149 -8.33 -20.22 -7.42
N PRO A 150 -9.48 -20.14 -8.11
CA PRO A 150 -9.55 -20.42 -9.55
C PRO A 150 -8.73 -19.45 -10.42
N PHE A 151 -8.34 -18.29 -9.89
CA PHE A 151 -7.56 -17.28 -10.61
C PHE A 151 -6.04 -17.44 -10.46
N LYS A 152 -5.54 -18.52 -9.83
CA LYS A 152 -4.10 -18.77 -9.77
C LYS A 152 -3.51 -18.89 -11.18
N PRO A 153 -2.33 -18.34 -11.45
CA PRO A 153 -1.41 -17.59 -10.58
C PRO A 153 -1.63 -16.05 -10.59
N PHE A 154 -2.85 -15.58 -10.77
CA PHE A 154 -3.20 -14.15 -10.93
C PHE A 154 -4.22 -13.66 -9.90
N ARG A 155 -4.28 -14.26 -8.70
CA ARG A 155 -5.28 -13.94 -7.66
C ARG A 155 -5.26 -12.47 -7.24
N GLY A 156 -4.07 -11.91 -7.02
CA GLY A 156 -3.90 -10.49 -6.66
C GLY A 156 -4.36 -9.56 -7.78
N LEU A 157 -4.04 -9.89 -9.02
CA LEU A 157 -4.49 -9.15 -10.20
C LEU A 157 -6.01 -9.20 -10.36
N ALA A 158 -6.61 -10.37 -10.24
CA ALA A 158 -8.07 -10.54 -10.28
C ALA A 158 -8.76 -9.70 -9.19
N ALA A 159 -8.24 -9.76 -7.95
CA ALA A 159 -8.73 -8.95 -6.85
C ALA A 159 -8.66 -7.45 -7.13
N TYR A 160 -7.58 -7.00 -7.76
CA TYR A 160 -7.41 -5.61 -8.17
C TYR A 160 -8.44 -5.17 -9.20
N TYR A 161 -8.68 -5.96 -10.25
CA TYR A 161 -9.70 -5.65 -11.25
C TYR A 161 -11.11 -5.60 -10.65
N LEU A 162 -11.45 -6.53 -9.76
CA LEU A 162 -12.72 -6.48 -9.01
C LEU A 162 -12.85 -5.19 -8.20
N ALA A 163 -11.76 -4.75 -7.54
CA ALA A 163 -11.77 -3.52 -6.76
C ALA A 163 -11.94 -2.26 -7.63
N VAL A 164 -11.30 -2.22 -8.80
CA VAL A 164 -11.46 -1.13 -9.78
C VAL A 164 -12.89 -1.09 -10.31
N HIS A 165 -13.40 -2.22 -10.77
CA HIS A 165 -14.77 -2.34 -11.28
C HIS A 165 -15.81 -1.90 -10.22
N TRP A 166 -15.67 -2.38 -8.99
CA TRP A 166 -16.57 -2.02 -7.89
C TRP A 166 -16.57 -0.50 -7.60
N ARG A 167 -15.40 0.15 -7.69
CA ARG A 167 -15.30 1.62 -7.51
C ARG A 167 -15.96 2.38 -8.64
N LEU A 168 -15.70 1.99 -9.88
CA LEU A 168 -16.27 2.65 -11.06
C LEU A 168 -17.79 2.60 -11.04
N ARG A 169 -18.39 1.44 -10.76
CA ARG A 169 -19.85 1.31 -10.62
C ARG A 169 -20.41 2.28 -9.58
N ARG A 170 -19.82 2.34 -8.40
CA ARG A 170 -20.29 3.23 -7.32
C ARG A 170 -20.09 4.72 -7.62
N SER A 171 -19.15 5.07 -8.47
CA SER A 171 -18.99 6.46 -8.92
C SER A 171 -20.12 6.85 -9.87
N VAL A 172 -20.51 5.97 -10.79
CA VAL A 172 -21.63 6.20 -11.71
C VAL A 172 -22.95 6.29 -10.95
N GLU A 173 -23.20 5.40 -9.99
CA GLU A 173 -24.42 5.39 -9.17
C GLU A 173 -24.58 6.61 -8.25
N ARG A 174 -23.50 7.38 -8.01
CA ARG A 174 -23.48 8.57 -7.15
C ARG A 174 -23.54 9.90 -7.89
N THR A 175 -23.49 9.89 -9.21
CA THR A 175 -23.64 11.11 -10.01
C THR A 175 -25.13 11.28 -10.27
N PRO A 176 -25.84 12.27 -9.62
CA PRO A 176 -27.21 12.61 -9.99
C PRO A 176 -27.16 13.17 -11.41
N GLY A 177 -28.03 12.68 -12.29
CA GLY A 177 -28.24 13.26 -13.60
C GLY A 177 -28.74 14.70 -13.53
#